data_402b724ea50e161af3f054cf8b5f143a
#
_entry.id   402b724ea50e161af3f054cf8b5f143a
#
_cell.length_a   1.000
_cell.length_b   1.000
_cell.length_c   1.000
_cell.angle_alpha   90.00
_cell.angle_beta   90.00
_cell.angle_gamma   90.00
#
_symmetry.space_group_name_H-M   'P 1'
#
loop_
_entity.id
_entity.type
_entity.pdbx_description
1 polymer ?
#
loop_
_entity_poly.entity_id
_entity_poly.type
_entity_poly.pdbx_seq_one_letter_code
_entity_poly.pdbx_strand_id
1 'polypeptide(L)'
;MQTIDMNVDKNEIQKFEVLAHRWWDRNSEFKPLHEINPLRLGYIEQHARGLKDKKVIDIGCGGGILSESMALRGAQVTGIDMGESPLSVAKLHSLETGVEINYQQITAEEIAEQQAGQYDVVTCLEMLEHVPDPGSVIAACSKLVKPDGHIFFSTINRNPKSFAFAIIGAEYVLNMLPKGTHEYAKFIRPSELETWARLQDLKLNNITGMTYNPLFQSYKLGNNVDVNYLMHFTKEQSHEIQS
;
A
#
# COMPACT_ATOMS: atom_id res chain seq x y z
N MET A 1 21.72 -9.59 -23.26
CA MET A 1 21.11 -8.85 -22.13
C MET A 1 19.61 -9.12 -22.21
N GLN A 2 19.09 -10.00 -21.38
CA GLN A 2 17.64 -10.14 -21.24
C GLN A 2 17.14 -8.84 -20.61
N THR A 3 16.28 -8.12 -21.31
CA THR A 3 15.48 -7.06 -20.70
C THR A 3 14.64 -7.74 -19.61
N ILE A 4 14.97 -7.49 -18.35
CA ILE A 4 14.08 -7.83 -17.24
C ILE A 4 12.83 -7.01 -17.51
N ASP A 5 11.74 -7.70 -17.86
CA ASP A 5 10.45 -7.06 -18.04
C ASP A 5 10.06 -6.53 -16.65
N MET A 6 10.08 -5.20 -16.47
CA MET A 6 9.76 -4.60 -15.18
C MET A 6 8.31 -4.94 -14.83
N ASN A 7 8.05 -5.33 -13.59
CA ASN A 7 6.72 -5.62 -13.06
C ASN A 7 5.87 -4.32 -12.93
N VAL A 8 5.61 -3.68 -14.07
CA VAL A 8 5.01 -2.34 -14.15
C VAL A 8 3.97 -2.29 -15.26
N ASP A 9 2.75 -1.90 -14.93
CA ASP A 9 1.69 -1.58 -15.90
C ASP A 9 1.73 -0.07 -16.24
N LYS A 10 2.24 0.27 -17.41
CA LYS A 10 2.36 1.67 -17.86
C LYS A 10 1.02 2.39 -17.96
N ASN A 11 -0.07 1.68 -18.25
CA ASN A 11 -1.41 2.28 -18.33
C ASN A 11 -1.92 2.66 -16.94
N GLU A 12 -1.62 1.83 -15.93
CA GLU A 12 -1.95 2.16 -14.54
C GLU A 12 -1.17 3.39 -14.08
N ILE A 13 0.15 3.43 -14.30
CA ILE A 13 0.96 4.62 -13.97
C ILE A 13 0.37 5.87 -14.63
N GLN A 14 0.03 5.81 -15.92
CA GLN A 14 -0.50 6.95 -16.66
C GLN A 14 -1.80 7.51 -16.06
N LYS A 15 -2.67 6.67 -15.49
CA LYS A 15 -3.89 7.12 -14.80
C LYS A 15 -3.55 8.03 -13.62
N PHE A 16 -2.57 7.66 -12.80
CA PHE A 16 -2.14 8.43 -11.63
C PHE A 16 -1.32 9.67 -12.01
N GLU A 17 -0.50 9.60 -13.06
CA GLU A 17 0.24 10.74 -13.61
C GLU A 17 -0.67 11.93 -13.95
N VAL A 18 -1.77 11.68 -14.65
CA VAL A 18 -2.72 12.73 -15.09
C VAL A 18 -3.38 13.41 -13.88
N LEU A 19 -3.63 12.68 -12.80
CA LEU A 19 -4.35 13.16 -11.63
C LEU A 19 -3.42 13.70 -10.52
N ALA A 20 -2.11 13.55 -10.65
CA ALA A 20 -1.15 13.80 -9.58
C ALA A 20 -1.26 15.20 -8.94
N HIS A 21 -1.51 16.23 -9.75
CA HIS A 21 -1.66 17.61 -9.28
C HIS A 21 -2.81 17.85 -8.29
N ARG A 22 -3.74 16.89 -8.18
CA ARG A 22 -4.89 16.93 -7.27
C ARG A 22 -4.75 16.04 -6.04
N TRP A 23 -3.59 15.40 -5.85
CA TRP A 23 -3.39 14.38 -4.83
C TRP A 23 -3.71 14.85 -3.42
N TRP A 24 -3.36 16.08 -3.10
CA TRP A 24 -3.59 16.70 -1.79
C TRP A 24 -4.88 17.53 -1.68
N ASP A 25 -5.63 17.66 -2.78
CA ASP A 25 -6.96 18.26 -2.75
C ASP A 25 -7.96 17.27 -2.13
N ARG A 26 -8.38 17.53 -0.90
CA ARG A 26 -9.33 16.70 -0.15
C ARG A 26 -10.73 16.62 -0.74
N ASN A 27 -11.03 17.37 -1.79
CA ASN A 27 -12.29 17.33 -2.52
C ASN A 27 -12.14 16.67 -3.90
N SER A 28 -10.94 16.17 -4.22
CA SER A 28 -10.64 15.47 -5.46
C SER A 28 -11.01 13.98 -5.42
N GLU A 29 -10.63 13.27 -6.47
CA GLU A 29 -10.72 11.81 -6.58
C GLU A 29 -9.93 11.09 -5.48
N PHE A 30 -8.95 11.75 -4.87
CA PHE A 30 -8.13 11.21 -3.78
C PHE A 30 -8.75 11.40 -2.39
N LYS A 31 -9.94 12.05 -2.29
CA LYS A 31 -10.67 12.21 -1.02
C LYS A 31 -10.78 10.92 -0.22
N PRO A 32 -11.12 9.75 -0.81
CA PRO A 32 -11.19 8.50 -0.05
C PRO A 32 -9.86 8.13 0.61
N LEU A 33 -8.72 8.36 -0.05
CA LEU A 33 -7.40 8.07 0.52
C LEU A 33 -7.13 8.93 1.77
N HIS A 34 -7.51 10.21 1.74
CA HIS A 34 -7.40 11.10 2.90
C HIS A 34 -8.29 10.65 4.06
N GLU A 35 -9.51 10.22 3.77
CA GLU A 35 -10.48 9.79 4.79
C GLU A 35 -10.08 8.47 5.47
N ILE A 36 -9.50 7.52 4.71
CA ILE A 36 -9.06 6.22 5.25
C ILE A 36 -7.67 6.27 5.89
N ASN A 37 -6.85 7.26 5.57
CA ASN A 37 -5.47 7.35 6.02
C ASN A 37 -5.30 7.31 7.56
N PRO A 38 -6.12 8.00 8.37
CA PRO A 38 -6.03 7.88 9.83
C PRO A 38 -6.28 6.46 10.35
N LEU A 39 -7.16 5.69 9.69
CA LEU A 39 -7.44 4.30 10.05
C LEU A 39 -6.27 3.38 9.70
N ARG A 40 -5.68 3.57 8.51
CA ARG A 40 -4.49 2.85 8.07
C ARG A 40 -3.31 3.12 9.00
N LEU A 41 -3.01 4.39 9.25
CA LEU A 41 -1.93 4.80 10.15
C LEU A 41 -2.12 4.22 11.56
N GLY A 42 -3.33 4.32 12.13
CA GLY A 42 -3.63 3.79 13.46
C GLY A 42 -3.46 2.27 13.52
N TYR A 43 -3.88 1.54 12.47
CA TYR A 43 -3.70 0.10 12.38
C TYR A 43 -2.21 -0.29 12.30
N ILE A 44 -1.43 0.40 11.47
CA ILE A 44 0.01 0.18 11.33
C ILE A 44 0.71 0.48 12.67
N GLU A 45 0.44 1.63 13.27
CA GLU A 45 1.06 2.07 14.52
C GLU A 45 0.76 1.09 15.68
N GLN A 46 -0.48 0.62 15.78
CA GLN A 46 -0.89 -0.37 16.79
C GLN A 46 -0.12 -1.69 16.64
N HIS A 47 -0.09 -2.25 15.43
CA HIS A 47 0.49 -3.57 15.21
C HIS A 47 2.02 -3.54 15.11
N ALA A 48 2.59 -2.44 14.66
CA ALA A 48 4.03 -2.23 14.70
C ALA A 48 4.54 -1.74 16.07
N ARG A 49 3.68 -1.58 17.08
CA ARG A 49 4.04 -1.11 18.43
C ARG A 49 4.73 0.26 18.41
N GLY A 50 4.14 1.22 17.68
CA GLY A 50 4.69 2.55 17.45
C GLY A 50 5.59 2.62 16.23
N LEU A 51 5.83 3.84 15.73
CA LEU A 51 6.63 4.11 14.54
C LEU A 51 7.89 4.94 14.83
N LYS A 52 7.98 5.53 16.02
CA LYS A 52 9.09 6.41 16.39
C LYS A 52 10.46 5.69 16.23
N ASP A 53 11.38 6.35 15.57
CA ASP A 53 12.76 5.90 15.27
C ASP A 53 12.85 4.63 14.40
N LYS A 54 11.74 4.13 13.87
CA LYS A 54 11.72 2.97 12.96
C LYS A 54 12.03 3.37 11.53
N LYS A 55 12.79 2.52 10.84
CA LYS A 55 12.96 2.61 9.38
C LYS A 55 11.74 1.99 8.70
N VAL A 56 11.05 2.79 7.92
CA VAL A 56 9.81 2.40 7.23
C VAL A 56 10.00 2.58 5.73
N ILE A 57 9.54 1.62 4.93
CA ILE A 57 9.40 1.80 3.49
C ILE A 57 7.93 1.69 3.09
N ASP A 58 7.48 2.64 2.27
CA ASP A 58 6.12 2.73 1.70
C ASP A 58 6.18 2.44 0.20
N ILE A 59 5.72 1.25 -0.19
CA ILE A 59 5.75 0.73 -1.56
C ILE A 59 4.48 1.17 -2.30
N GLY A 60 4.64 1.87 -3.43
CA GLY A 60 3.53 2.49 -4.13
C GLY A 60 2.99 3.70 -3.34
N CYS A 61 3.90 4.57 -2.87
CA CYS A 61 3.55 5.67 -1.98
C CYS A 61 2.70 6.77 -2.62
N GLY A 62 2.62 6.81 -3.97
CA GLY A 62 1.90 7.82 -4.72
C GLY A 62 2.33 9.24 -4.33
N GLY A 63 1.38 10.12 -4.04
CA GLY A 63 1.62 11.49 -3.58
C GLY A 63 1.97 11.64 -2.11
N GLY A 64 2.28 10.54 -1.38
CA GLY A 64 2.94 10.58 -0.08
C GLY A 64 2.02 10.71 1.15
N ILE A 65 0.70 10.57 1.04
CA ILE A 65 -0.25 10.79 2.16
C ILE A 65 0.08 9.92 3.37
N LEU A 66 0.32 8.62 3.18
CA LEU A 66 0.67 7.71 4.27
C LEU A 66 2.12 7.91 4.71
N SER A 67 3.04 8.07 3.77
CA SER A 67 4.46 8.30 4.04
C SER A 67 4.67 9.51 4.97
N GLU A 68 4.02 10.66 4.69
CA GLU A 68 4.10 11.83 5.57
C GLU A 68 3.48 11.58 6.94
N SER A 69 2.35 10.89 6.98
CA SER A 69 1.69 10.57 8.24
C SER A 69 2.57 9.69 9.14
N MET A 70 3.34 8.75 8.55
CA MET A 70 4.29 7.92 9.29
C MET A 70 5.53 8.72 9.72
N ALA A 71 6.03 9.62 8.88
CA ALA A 71 7.14 10.52 9.24
C ALA A 71 6.77 11.46 10.39
N LEU A 72 5.56 12.01 10.40
CA LEU A 72 5.02 12.81 11.51
C LEU A 72 4.89 12.01 12.84
N ARG A 73 4.89 10.68 12.78
CA ARG A 73 4.96 9.79 13.95
C ARG A 73 6.41 9.47 14.38
N GLY A 74 7.37 10.12 13.75
CA GLY A 74 8.80 9.98 14.06
C GLY A 74 9.49 8.80 13.36
N ALA A 75 8.88 8.22 12.31
CA ALA A 75 9.52 7.22 11.48
C ALA A 75 10.54 7.85 10.52
N GLN A 76 11.60 7.09 10.19
CA GLN A 76 12.50 7.37 9.07
C GLN A 76 11.92 6.71 7.82
N VAL A 77 11.27 7.50 6.97
CA VAL A 77 10.47 6.97 5.86
C VAL A 77 11.21 7.06 4.53
N THR A 78 11.21 5.94 3.80
CA THR A 78 11.49 5.87 2.37
C THR A 78 10.17 5.61 1.65
N GLY A 79 9.79 6.46 0.69
CA GLY A 79 8.63 6.25 -0.18
C GLY A 79 9.09 5.92 -1.58
N ILE A 80 8.54 4.87 -2.19
CA ILE A 80 8.83 4.52 -3.58
C ILE A 80 7.57 4.43 -4.41
N ASP A 81 7.68 4.89 -5.65
CA ASP A 81 6.62 4.80 -6.66
C ASP A 81 7.24 4.82 -8.05
N MET A 82 6.51 4.38 -9.06
CA MET A 82 6.94 4.46 -10.46
C MET A 82 6.43 5.71 -11.18
N GLY A 83 5.44 6.40 -10.63
CA GLY A 83 4.89 7.65 -11.14
C GLY A 83 5.81 8.84 -10.80
N GLU A 84 6.32 9.53 -11.82
CA GLU A 84 7.16 10.72 -11.64
C GLU A 84 6.36 11.88 -11.06
N SER A 85 5.15 12.13 -11.60
CA SER A 85 4.31 13.24 -11.16
C SER A 85 3.79 13.06 -9.74
N PRO A 86 3.28 11.87 -9.30
CA PRO A 86 2.96 11.60 -7.91
C PRO A 86 4.14 11.85 -6.96
N LEU A 87 5.33 11.34 -7.28
CA LEU A 87 6.53 11.56 -6.48
C LEU A 87 6.96 13.03 -6.41
N SER A 88 6.78 13.78 -7.50
CA SER A 88 7.06 15.22 -7.51
C SER A 88 6.12 15.97 -6.55
N VAL A 89 4.83 15.62 -6.57
CA VAL A 89 3.84 16.17 -5.63
C VAL A 89 4.16 15.79 -4.18
N ALA A 90 4.54 14.53 -3.94
CA ALA A 90 4.95 14.06 -2.61
C ALA A 90 6.15 14.84 -2.06
N LYS A 91 7.18 15.04 -2.89
CA LYS A 91 8.37 15.84 -2.54
C LYS A 91 8.03 17.29 -2.22
N LEU A 92 7.18 17.93 -3.03
CA LEU A 92 6.77 19.32 -2.79
C LEU A 92 5.98 19.45 -1.48
N HIS A 93 5.01 18.56 -1.22
CA HIS A 93 4.20 18.64 -0.01
C HIS A 93 5.03 18.36 1.24
N SER A 94 5.96 17.40 1.19
CA SER A 94 6.86 17.14 2.32
C SER A 94 7.77 18.33 2.67
N LEU A 95 8.18 19.12 1.67
CA LEU A 95 8.89 20.38 1.89
C LEU A 95 8.00 21.43 2.56
N GLU A 96 6.73 21.54 2.17
CA GLU A 96 5.76 22.47 2.77
C GLU A 96 5.47 22.10 4.23
N THR A 97 5.37 20.82 4.55
CA THR A 97 5.09 20.32 5.91
C THR A 97 6.34 20.21 6.77
N GLY A 98 7.53 20.35 6.18
CA GLY A 98 8.82 20.28 6.89
C GLY A 98 9.20 18.88 7.36
N VAL A 99 8.64 17.83 6.76
CA VAL A 99 9.03 16.43 7.05
C VAL A 99 10.06 15.91 6.05
N GLU A 100 11.06 15.19 6.55
CA GLU A 100 12.08 14.56 5.72
C GLU A 100 11.66 13.16 5.32
N ILE A 101 11.50 12.92 4.01
CA ILE A 101 11.17 11.61 3.44
C ILE A 101 12.05 11.37 2.23
N ASN A 102 12.63 10.18 2.14
CA ASN A 102 13.44 9.78 0.99
C ASN A 102 12.55 9.20 -0.12
N TYR A 103 12.09 10.04 -1.04
CA TYR A 103 11.28 9.61 -2.18
C TYR A 103 12.14 9.18 -3.37
N GLN A 104 11.91 7.97 -3.91
CA GLN A 104 12.66 7.39 -5.01
C GLN A 104 11.73 6.82 -6.08
N GLN A 105 12.08 7.04 -7.36
CA GLN A 105 11.43 6.40 -8.50
C GLN A 105 12.15 5.08 -8.80
N ILE A 106 11.64 3.99 -8.25
CA ILE A 106 12.25 2.67 -8.31
C ILE A 106 11.18 1.60 -8.06
N THR A 107 11.32 0.41 -8.63
CA THR A 107 10.43 -0.72 -8.35
C THR A 107 10.72 -1.35 -6.99
N ALA A 108 9.73 -2.07 -6.45
CA ALA A 108 9.90 -2.82 -5.19
C ALA A 108 11.01 -3.88 -5.31
N GLU A 109 11.10 -4.54 -6.45
CA GLU A 109 12.08 -5.57 -6.74
C GLU A 109 13.51 -4.99 -6.78
N GLU A 110 13.70 -3.87 -7.48
CA GLU A 110 15.02 -3.23 -7.59
C GLU A 110 15.53 -2.72 -6.25
N ILE A 111 14.70 -2.06 -5.44
CA ILE A 111 15.12 -1.59 -4.12
C ILE A 111 15.36 -2.76 -3.16
N ALA A 112 14.65 -3.87 -3.32
CA ALA A 112 14.86 -5.07 -2.52
C ALA A 112 16.23 -5.72 -2.76
N GLU A 113 16.79 -5.59 -3.98
CA GLU A 113 18.18 -6.02 -4.26
C GLU A 113 19.22 -5.13 -3.56
N GLN A 114 18.91 -3.85 -3.39
CA GLN A 114 19.83 -2.86 -2.83
C GLN A 114 19.77 -2.77 -1.29
N GLN A 115 18.60 -3.01 -0.70
CA GLN A 115 18.32 -2.70 0.70
C GLN A 115 17.63 -3.85 1.45
N ALA A 116 18.02 -5.10 1.15
CA ALA A 116 17.49 -6.27 1.81
C ALA A 116 17.66 -6.20 3.35
N GLY A 117 16.61 -6.53 4.10
CA GLY A 117 16.62 -6.63 5.56
C GLY A 117 16.90 -5.30 6.28
N GLN A 118 16.58 -4.14 5.68
CA GLN A 118 16.90 -2.85 6.31
C GLN A 118 15.73 -2.20 7.05
N TYR A 119 14.48 -2.65 6.81
CA TYR A 119 13.30 -1.95 7.28
C TYR A 119 12.61 -2.67 8.44
N ASP A 120 12.22 -1.90 9.45
CA ASP A 120 11.43 -2.39 10.59
C ASP A 120 9.96 -2.59 10.19
N VAL A 121 9.49 -1.75 9.26
CA VAL A 121 8.12 -1.76 8.76
C VAL A 121 8.13 -1.59 7.24
N VAL A 122 7.34 -2.40 6.54
CA VAL A 122 7.05 -2.29 5.11
C VAL A 122 5.55 -2.08 4.95
N THR A 123 5.15 -1.06 4.21
CA THR A 123 3.75 -0.84 3.79
C THR A 123 3.63 -0.97 2.28
N CYS A 124 2.58 -1.63 1.81
CA CYS A 124 2.20 -1.72 0.40
C CYS A 124 0.67 -1.74 0.35
N LEU A 125 0.08 -0.55 0.27
CA LEU A 125 -1.35 -0.35 0.44
C LEU A 125 -2.00 0.16 -0.85
N GLU A 126 -3.07 -0.51 -1.31
CA GLU A 126 -3.80 -0.19 -2.56
C GLU A 126 -2.86 -0.11 -3.79
N MET A 127 -1.90 -1.01 -3.89
CA MET A 127 -0.90 -1.04 -4.97
C MET A 127 -0.88 -2.38 -5.70
N LEU A 128 -1.12 -3.49 -4.99
CA LEU A 128 -0.99 -4.85 -5.53
C LEU A 128 -1.92 -5.13 -6.72
N GLU A 129 -3.09 -4.50 -6.76
CA GLU A 129 -4.06 -4.60 -7.86
C GLU A 129 -3.64 -3.84 -9.13
N HIS A 130 -2.58 -3.03 -9.05
CA HIS A 130 -2.10 -2.19 -10.16
C HIS A 130 -0.84 -2.74 -10.85
N VAL A 131 -0.32 -3.89 -10.39
CA VAL A 131 0.88 -4.53 -10.96
C VAL A 131 0.55 -5.83 -11.69
N PRO A 132 1.33 -6.20 -12.70
CA PRO A 132 1.15 -7.47 -13.41
C PRO A 132 1.35 -8.72 -12.54
N ASP A 133 2.32 -8.70 -11.63
CA ASP A 133 2.65 -9.80 -10.71
C ASP A 133 2.71 -9.34 -9.25
N PRO A 134 1.59 -9.40 -8.51
CA PRO A 134 1.56 -9.08 -7.08
C PRO A 134 2.47 -9.97 -6.23
N GLY A 135 2.68 -11.23 -6.65
CA GLY A 135 3.55 -12.17 -5.93
C GLY A 135 5.01 -11.72 -5.90
N SER A 136 5.50 -11.14 -6.99
CA SER A 136 6.84 -10.56 -7.08
C SER A 136 7.01 -9.39 -6.10
N VAL A 137 6.02 -8.49 -6.01
CA VAL A 137 6.04 -7.38 -5.04
C VAL A 137 6.03 -7.88 -3.60
N ILE A 138 5.23 -8.91 -3.29
CA ILE A 138 5.19 -9.51 -1.95
C ILE A 138 6.55 -10.13 -1.59
N ALA A 139 7.20 -10.80 -2.54
CA ALA A 139 8.57 -11.32 -2.35
C ALA A 139 9.58 -10.20 -2.08
N ALA A 140 9.50 -9.10 -2.82
CA ALA A 140 10.34 -7.92 -2.60
C ALA A 140 10.10 -7.32 -1.20
N CYS A 141 8.84 -7.18 -0.77
CA CYS A 141 8.49 -6.72 0.58
C CYS A 141 9.09 -7.62 1.67
N SER A 142 9.01 -8.95 1.50
CA SER A 142 9.64 -9.90 2.43
C SER A 142 11.16 -9.75 2.45
N LYS A 143 11.80 -9.48 1.30
CA LYS A 143 13.24 -9.28 1.24
C LYS A 143 13.67 -7.98 1.93
N LEU A 144 12.89 -6.92 1.85
CA LEU A 144 13.15 -5.60 2.44
C LEU A 144 13.04 -5.59 3.96
N VAL A 145 12.11 -6.33 4.53
CA VAL A 145 11.83 -6.32 5.96
C VAL A 145 12.91 -7.07 6.75
N LYS A 146 13.23 -6.57 7.94
CA LYS A 146 14.09 -7.25 8.91
C LYS A 146 13.45 -8.55 9.43
N PRO A 147 14.22 -9.51 9.98
CA PRO A 147 13.66 -10.55 10.83
C PRO A 147 12.83 -9.91 11.97
N ASP A 148 11.67 -10.49 12.29
CA ASP A 148 10.68 -9.98 13.24
C ASP A 148 10.06 -8.62 12.87
N GLY A 149 10.39 -8.06 11.71
CA GLY A 149 9.80 -6.83 11.21
C GLY A 149 8.36 -7.04 10.71
N HIS A 150 7.67 -5.93 10.49
CA HIS A 150 6.24 -5.91 10.20
C HIS A 150 5.97 -5.54 8.74
N ILE A 151 5.03 -6.23 8.10
CA ILE A 151 4.56 -5.91 6.75
C ILE A 151 3.06 -5.70 6.78
N PHE A 152 2.61 -4.67 6.08
CA PHE A 152 1.19 -4.34 5.95
C PHE A 152 0.81 -4.29 4.47
N PHE A 153 -0.20 -5.07 4.11
CA PHE A 153 -0.82 -5.02 2.79
C PHE A 153 -2.27 -4.58 2.89
N SER A 154 -2.76 -3.82 1.91
CA SER A 154 -4.19 -3.64 1.69
C SER A 154 -4.52 -3.68 0.22
N THR A 155 -5.73 -4.14 -0.10
CA THR A 155 -6.27 -4.17 -1.45
C THR A 155 -7.77 -4.46 -1.41
N ILE A 156 -8.40 -4.50 -2.59
CA ILE A 156 -9.83 -4.80 -2.76
C ILE A 156 -10.03 -6.30 -2.94
N ASN A 157 -10.96 -6.88 -2.18
CA ASN A 157 -11.29 -8.29 -2.23
C ASN A 157 -12.02 -8.67 -3.53
N ARG A 158 -11.65 -9.76 -4.17
CA ARG A 158 -12.30 -10.27 -5.38
C ARG A 158 -13.53 -11.11 -5.07
N ASN A 159 -14.71 -10.47 -5.01
CA ASN A 159 -16.01 -11.12 -4.87
C ASN A 159 -17.12 -10.25 -5.48
N PRO A 160 -18.36 -10.80 -5.68
CA PRO A 160 -19.45 -10.04 -6.29
C PRO A 160 -19.88 -8.78 -5.50
N LYS A 161 -19.68 -8.78 -4.18
CA LYS A 161 -20.04 -7.65 -3.32
C LYS A 161 -19.06 -6.49 -3.52
N SER A 162 -17.75 -6.76 -3.58
CA SER A 162 -16.75 -5.74 -3.87
C SER A 162 -16.92 -5.16 -5.28
N PHE A 163 -17.27 -6.00 -6.27
CA PHE A 163 -17.64 -5.53 -7.60
C PHE A 163 -18.79 -4.52 -7.56
N ALA A 164 -19.86 -4.85 -6.84
CA ALA A 164 -21.00 -3.95 -6.73
C ALA A 164 -20.66 -2.64 -6.00
N PHE A 165 -19.85 -2.70 -4.95
CA PHE A 165 -19.51 -1.51 -4.16
C PHE A 165 -18.37 -0.69 -4.76
N ALA A 166 -17.28 -1.30 -5.19
CA ALA A 166 -16.11 -0.57 -5.69
C ALA A 166 -16.31 -0.05 -7.11
N ILE A 167 -16.92 -0.85 -8.00
CA ILE A 167 -17.10 -0.47 -9.39
C ILE A 167 -18.45 0.22 -9.58
N ILE A 168 -19.57 -0.44 -9.25
CA ILE A 168 -20.88 0.14 -9.49
C ILE A 168 -21.18 1.30 -8.53
N GLY A 169 -20.90 1.10 -7.24
CA GLY A 169 -21.18 2.10 -6.20
C GLY A 169 -20.28 3.32 -6.30
N ALA A 170 -18.96 3.14 -6.23
CA ALA A 170 -18.01 4.24 -6.16
C ALA A 170 -17.83 4.97 -7.51
N GLU A 171 -17.74 4.21 -8.61
CA GLU A 171 -17.45 4.81 -9.92
C GLU A 171 -18.70 5.32 -10.66
N TYR A 172 -19.84 4.61 -10.57
CA TYR A 172 -21.04 4.93 -11.36
C TYR A 172 -22.15 5.62 -10.58
N VAL A 173 -22.37 5.28 -9.32
CA VAL A 173 -23.48 5.83 -8.51
C VAL A 173 -23.04 7.05 -7.71
N LEU A 174 -21.92 6.95 -7.00
CA LEU A 174 -21.46 8.03 -6.12
C LEU A 174 -20.48 8.99 -6.79
N ASN A 175 -19.96 8.66 -7.98
CA ASN A 175 -18.94 9.41 -8.70
C ASN A 175 -17.73 9.80 -7.80
N MET A 176 -17.40 8.93 -6.85
CA MET A 176 -16.28 9.14 -5.93
C MET A 176 -14.93 8.89 -6.59
N LEU A 177 -14.91 8.06 -7.64
CA LEU A 177 -13.72 7.68 -8.40
C LEU A 177 -14.00 7.78 -9.91
N PRO A 178 -12.99 8.06 -10.75
CA PRO A 178 -13.11 8.01 -12.20
C PRO A 178 -13.55 6.62 -12.67
N LYS A 179 -14.38 6.58 -13.74
CA LYS A 179 -14.80 5.31 -14.35
C LYS A 179 -13.60 4.54 -14.89
N GLY A 180 -13.55 3.24 -14.61
CA GLY A 180 -12.44 2.38 -15.03
C GLY A 180 -11.20 2.46 -14.13
N THR A 181 -11.34 3.03 -12.93
CA THR A 181 -10.26 3.02 -11.93
C THR A 181 -9.93 1.59 -11.51
N HIS A 182 -10.93 0.71 -11.41
CA HIS A 182 -10.76 -0.65 -10.94
C HIS A 182 -11.18 -1.69 -11.99
N GLU A 183 -10.34 -2.70 -12.16
CA GLU A 183 -10.63 -3.90 -12.96
C GLU A 183 -10.87 -5.08 -12.02
N TYR A 184 -12.08 -5.66 -12.02
CA TYR A 184 -12.44 -6.77 -11.14
C TYR A 184 -11.48 -7.96 -11.18
N ALA A 185 -10.90 -8.24 -12.36
CA ALA A 185 -9.94 -9.33 -12.54
C ALA A 185 -8.64 -9.13 -11.73
N LYS A 186 -8.28 -7.88 -11.44
CA LYS A 186 -7.08 -7.50 -10.69
C LYS A 186 -7.30 -7.49 -9.17
N PHE A 187 -8.54 -7.61 -8.70
CA PHE A 187 -8.82 -7.70 -7.26
C PHE A 187 -8.23 -8.99 -6.68
N ILE A 188 -7.83 -8.96 -5.42
CA ILE A 188 -7.08 -10.03 -4.78
C ILE A 188 -7.87 -10.57 -3.59
N ARG A 189 -8.08 -11.89 -3.53
CA ARG A 189 -8.71 -12.50 -2.35
C ARG A 189 -7.73 -12.55 -1.18
N PRO A 190 -8.20 -12.40 0.08
CA PRO A 190 -7.34 -12.57 1.26
C PRO A 190 -6.55 -13.88 1.26
N SER A 191 -7.17 -14.98 0.80
CA SER A 191 -6.51 -16.29 0.71
C SER A 191 -5.41 -16.36 -0.34
N GLU A 192 -5.50 -15.61 -1.43
CA GLU A 192 -4.45 -15.54 -2.46
C GLU A 192 -3.25 -14.76 -1.92
N LEU A 193 -3.51 -13.59 -1.33
CA LEU A 193 -2.46 -12.78 -0.71
C LEU A 193 -1.75 -13.53 0.41
N GLU A 194 -2.50 -14.21 1.30
CA GLU A 194 -1.92 -15.05 2.37
C GLU A 194 -1.06 -16.17 1.80
N THR A 195 -1.52 -16.82 0.72
CA THR A 195 -0.75 -17.90 0.08
C THR A 195 0.57 -17.38 -0.47
N TRP A 196 0.58 -16.23 -1.18
CA TRP A 196 1.81 -15.64 -1.69
C TRP A 196 2.74 -15.19 -0.57
N ALA A 197 2.20 -14.59 0.49
CA ALA A 197 2.96 -14.15 1.65
C ALA A 197 3.62 -15.34 2.38
N ARG A 198 2.90 -16.43 2.60
CA ARG A 198 3.41 -17.65 3.23
C ARG A 198 4.53 -18.31 2.44
N LEU A 199 4.49 -18.23 1.10
CA LEU A 199 5.59 -18.69 0.24
C LEU A 199 6.89 -17.87 0.42
N GLN A 200 6.81 -16.72 1.08
CA GLN A 200 7.91 -15.82 1.39
C GLN A 200 8.24 -15.78 2.88
N ASP A 201 7.91 -16.83 3.63
CA ASP A 201 8.15 -16.98 5.07
C ASP A 201 7.51 -15.86 5.91
N LEU A 202 6.38 -15.32 5.43
CA LEU A 202 5.60 -14.33 6.15
C LEU A 202 4.45 -15.00 6.90
N LYS A 203 4.36 -14.70 8.19
CA LYS A 203 3.30 -15.18 9.07
C LYS A 203 2.19 -14.15 9.20
N LEU A 204 0.97 -14.55 8.87
CA LEU A 204 -0.21 -13.73 9.09
C LEU A 204 -0.52 -13.60 10.58
N ASN A 205 -0.57 -12.36 11.08
CA ASN A 205 -0.90 -12.06 12.47
C ASN A 205 -2.29 -11.48 12.63
N ASN A 206 -2.76 -10.68 11.68
CA ASN A 206 -4.07 -10.05 11.75
C ASN A 206 -4.61 -9.74 10.37
N ILE A 207 -5.93 -9.81 10.24
CA ILE A 207 -6.69 -9.31 9.09
C ILE A 207 -7.86 -8.48 9.61
N THR A 208 -8.09 -7.31 8.99
CA THR A 208 -9.24 -6.46 9.27
C THR A 208 -9.84 -5.94 7.98
N GLY A 209 -11.14 -5.78 7.94
CA GLY A 209 -11.83 -5.15 6.82
C GLY A 209 -11.98 -3.66 7.03
N MET A 210 -12.12 -2.94 5.92
CA MET A 210 -12.51 -1.53 5.93
C MET A 210 -13.87 -1.39 5.26
N THR A 211 -14.81 -0.78 5.96
CA THR A 211 -16.19 -0.59 5.48
C THR A 211 -16.56 0.87 5.45
N TYR A 212 -17.25 1.28 4.38
CA TYR A 212 -17.81 2.61 4.22
C TYR A 212 -19.29 2.62 4.62
N ASN A 213 -19.68 3.61 5.43
CA ASN A 213 -21.09 3.87 5.75
C ASN A 213 -21.57 5.08 4.95
N PRO A 214 -22.46 4.90 3.94
CA PRO A 214 -22.91 6.03 3.11
C PRO A 214 -23.81 7.02 3.85
N LEU A 215 -24.51 6.60 4.90
CA LEU A 215 -25.37 7.48 5.68
C LEU A 215 -24.57 8.51 6.49
N PHE A 216 -23.45 8.05 7.09
CA PHE A 216 -22.58 8.89 7.90
C PHE A 216 -21.33 9.35 7.15
N GLN A 217 -21.18 8.98 5.88
CA GLN A 217 -20.00 9.26 5.04
C GLN A 217 -18.69 9.00 5.78
N SER A 218 -18.58 7.83 6.41
CA SER A 218 -17.46 7.50 7.27
C SER A 218 -16.96 6.09 7.04
N TYR A 219 -15.65 5.91 7.18
CA TYR A 219 -14.99 4.62 7.13
C TYR A 219 -14.73 4.09 8.55
N LYS A 220 -14.71 2.76 8.68
CA LYS A 220 -14.32 2.10 9.93
C LYS A 220 -13.63 0.78 9.66
N LEU A 221 -12.72 0.38 10.53
CA LEU A 221 -12.16 -0.96 10.58
C LEU A 221 -13.08 -1.92 11.32
N GLY A 222 -13.06 -3.20 10.93
CA GLY A 222 -13.87 -4.25 11.56
C GLY A 222 -13.66 -5.62 10.91
N ASN A 223 -14.44 -6.60 11.32
CA ASN A 223 -14.26 -8.00 10.89
C ASN A 223 -14.76 -8.31 9.48
N ASN A 224 -15.44 -7.36 8.83
CA ASN A 224 -15.99 -7.57 7.49
C ASN A 224 -14.96 -7.24 6.42
N VAL A 225 -14.35 -8.25 5.84
CA VAL A 225 -13.32 -8.18 4.78
C VAL A 225 -13.91 -8.30 3.37
N ASP A 226 -15.21 -8.14 3.20
CA ASP A 226 -15.87 -8.40 1.92
C ASP A 226 -15.46 -7.43 0.80
N VAL A 227 -15.15 -6.16 1.11
CA VAL A 227 -14.85 -5.15 0.08
C VAL A 227 -13.38 -4.79 0.07
N ASN A 228 -12.90 -4.14 1.11
CA ASN A 228 -11.50 -3.76 1.26
C ASN A 228 -10.97 -4.35 2.57
N TYR A 229 -9.71 -4.74 2.59
CA TYR A 229 -9.09 -5.34 3.76
C TYR A 229 -7.63 -4.92 3.93
N LEU A 230 -7.17 -4.97 5.18
CA LEU A 230 -5.77 -4.82 5.56
C LEU A 230 -5.30 -6.13 6.21
N MET A 231 -4.07 -6.53 5.90
CA MET A 231 -3.41 -7.69 6.48
C MET A 231 -2.07 -7.28 7.07
N HIS A 232 -1.79 -7.78 8.27
CA HIS A 232 -0.53 -7.59 8.97
C HIS A 232 0.22 -8.90 9.06
N PHE A 233 1.46 -8.88 8.61
CA PHE A 233 2.39 -10.01 8.65
C PHE A 233 3.64 -9.65 9.44
N THR A 234 4.32 -10.69 9.94
CA THR A 234 5.72 -10.61 10.42
C THR A 234 6.57 -11.60 9.66
N LYS A 235 7.83 -11.26 9.46
CA LYS A 235 8.81 -12.18 8.90
C LYS A 235 9.33 -13.08 10.02
N GLU A 236 9.16 -14.41 9.87
CA GLU A 236 9.72 -15.36 10.82
C GLU A 236 11.26 -15.37 10.71
N GLN A 237 11.94 -15.55 11.85
CA GLN A 237 13.39 -15.77 11.83
C GLN A 237 13.65 -17.10 11.15
N SER A 238 14.52 -17.10 10.16
CA SER A 238 15.05 -18.34 9.62
C SER A 238 15.81 -19.04 10.75
N HIS A 239 15.22 -20.09 11.34
CA HIS A 239 15.99 -20.97 12.20
C HIS A 239 16.99 -21.70 11.32
N GLU A 240 18.24 -21.21 11.26
CA GLU A 240 19.35 -22.03 10.81
C GLU A 240 19.36 -23.26 11.73
N ILE A 241 18.93 -24.39 11.21
CA ILE A 241 19.14 -25.67 11.88
C ILE A 241 20.67 -25.86 11.85
N GLN A 242 21.30 -25.54 12.99
CA GLN A 242 22.68 -25.87 13.20
C GLN A 242 22.75 -27.41 13.20
N SER A 243 23.17 -27.95 12.05
CA SER A 243 23.50 -29.36 11.84
C SER A 243 24.93 -29.65 12.30
#